data_c8ee4614c3cde0afc573b921413241bd
#
_entry.id   c8ee4614c3cde0afc573b921413241bd
#
_cell.length_a   1.000
_cell.length_b   1.000
_cell.length_c   1.000
_cell.angle_alpha   90.00
_cell.angle_beta   90.00
_cell.angle_gamma   90.00
#
_symmetry.space_group_name_H-M   'P 1'
#
loop_
_entity.id
_entity.type
_entity.pdbx_description
1 polymer ?
#
loop_
_entity_poly.entity_id
_entity_poly.type
_entity_poly.pdbx_seq_one_letter_code
_entity_poly.pdbx_strand_id
1 'polypeptide(L)'
;IAYPHSIHSGAARAKKLYPEIFPKTWICDCGDPFMLNPFIKAPKFMKRFEDMWCSMCDYIAVPTKESYKGYYERYWGKIRVIPQGFDISKTPIAEYKKNVVPTFLFMGSIYPGVRDPHSFMDYLLKFNKPYRFIMMMRTPLEEKYVKESNGQIEYITGKGREDVVWECSKADFLINVTNPSMVQTPSKLIDYGIAGRPVLDVTNDFSDASAFLKFYEGDYSGERKVDFLDNYRIENVARRFVELEK
;
A
#
# COMPACT_ATOMS: atom_id res chain seq x y z
N ILE A 1 5.36 -13.19 11.01
CA ILE A 1 5.25 -12.64 9.64
C ILE A 1 6.03 -13.54 8.73
N ALA A 2 5.43 -14.00 7.65
CA ALA A 2 6.11 -14.90 6.75
C ALA A 2 6.08 -14.43 5.29
N TYR A 3 7.23 -14.05 4.84
CA TYR A 3 7.64 -14.11 3.46
C TYR A 3 9.14 -14.47 3.45
N PRO A 4 9.51 -15.62 2.92
CA PRO A 4 8.70 -16.60 2.17
C PRO A 4 7.81 -17.49 3.04
N HIS A 5 6.75 -18.06 2.47
CA HIS A 5 5.78 -18.94 3.14
C HIS A 5 6.38 -20.24 3.71
N SER A 6 7.59 -20.60 3.33
CA SER A 6 8.36 -21.71 3.91
C SER A 6 8.59 -21.57 5.41
N ILE A 7 8.57 -20.34 5.96
CA ILE A 7 8.68 -20.08 7.40
C ILE A 7 7.53 -20.75 8.15
N HIS A 8 6.28 -20.59 7.67
CA HIS A 8 5.11 -21.24 8.28
C HIS A 8 5.18 -22.76 8.16
N SER A 9 5.69 -23.27 7.03
CA SER A 9 5.91 -24.73 6.86
C SER A 9 6.96 -25.25 7.83
N GLY A 10 8.01 -24.50 8.09
CA GLY A 10 9.01 -24.81 9.11
C GLY A 10 8.43 -24.85 10.53
N ALA A 11 7.61 -23.82 10.88
CA ALA A 11 6.93 -23.76 12.15
C ALA A 11 5.95 -24.94 12.35
N ALA A 12 5.17 -25.31 11.31
CA ALA A 12 4.30 -26.47 11.35
C ALA A 12 5.07 -27.77 11.61
N ARG A 13 6.24 -27.93 10.97
CA ARG A 13 7.11 -29.07 11.23
C ARG A 13 7.65 -29.07 12.65
N ALA A 14 8.07 -27.91 13.17
CA ALA A 14 8.52 -27.79 14.55
C ALA A 14 7.41 -28.14 15.55
N LYS A 15 6.20 -27.63 15.36
CA LYS A 15 5.02 -27.98 16.19
C LYS A 15 4.73 -29.48 16.19
N LYS A 16 4.92 -30.16 15.05
CA LYS A 16 4.73 -31.60 14.95
C LYS A 16 5.82 -32.41 15.69
N LEU A 17 7.08 -31.91 15.64
CA LEU A 17 8.22 -32.64 16.24
C LEU A 17 8.37 -32.34 17.74
N TYR A 18 7.95 -31.19 18.21
CA TYR A 18 8.19 -30.68 19.55
C TYR A 18 6.90 -30.03 20.13
N PRO A 19 5.77 -30.78 20.19
CA PRO A 19 4.49 -30.19 20.59
C PRO A 19 4.48 -29.66 22.03
N GLU A 20 5.30 -30.24 22.91
CA GLU A 20 5.36 -29.94 24.35
C GLU A 20 6.00 -28.56 24.65
N ILE A 21 6.87 -28.06 23.74
CA ILE A 21 7.53 -26.77 23.89
C ILE A 21 7.00 -25.72 22.90
N PHE A 22 6.07 -26.11 22.03
CA PHE A 22 5.50 -25.20 21.05
C PHE A 22 4.46 -24.27 21.73
N PRO A 23 4.39 -22.97 21.36
CA PRO A 23 3.41 -22.04 21.94
C PRO A 23 1.97 -22.57 21.84
N LYS A 24 1.16 -22.32 22.88
CA LYS A 24 -0.26 -22.76 22.93
C LYS A 24 -1.08 -22.11 21.80
N THR A 25 -0.84 -20.84 21.53
CA THR A 25 -1.48 -20.10 20.45
C THR A 25 -0.46 -19.81 19.36
N TRP A 26 -0.77 -20.22 18.14
CA TRP A 26 0.05 -19.96 16.96
C TRP A 26 -0.73 -19.18 15.92
N ILE A 27 -0.30 -17.94 15.66
CA ILE A 27 -0.87 -17.06 14.64
C ILE A 27 0.10 -17.00 13.46
N CYS A 28 -0.39 -17.34 12.27
CA CYS A 28 0.34 -17.16 11.02
C CYS A 28 0.04 -15.76 10.47
N ASP A 29 0.98 -14.84 10.60
CA ASP A 29 0.85 -13.49 10.02
C ASP A 29 1.29 -13.50 8.56
N CYS A 30 0.34 -13.31 7.64
CA CYS A 30 0.48 -13.48 6.20
C CYS A 30 0.15 -12.17 5.48
N GLY A 31 1.17 -11.44 5.04
CA GLY A 31 0.99 -10.18 4.28
C GLY A 31 0.30 -10.41 2.94
N ASP A 32 0.67 -11.48 2.23
CA ASP A 32 0.08 -11.89 0.96
C ASP A 32 -0.31 -13.39 1.01
N PRO A 33 -1.41 -13.78 0.36
CA PRO A 33 -1.73 -15.19 0.17
C PRO A 33 -0.74 -15.87 -0.78
N PHE A 34 -0.67 -17.20 -0.77
CA PHE A 34 0.29 -17.94 -1.59
C PHE A 34 -0.37 -18.71 -2.74
N MET A 35 -1.06 -19.83 -2.43
CA MET A 35 -1.53 -20.76 -3.48
C MET A 35 -2.63 -20.17 -4.37
N LEU A 36 -3.52 -19.37 -3.82
CA LEU A 36 -4.60 -18.71 -4.57
C LEU A 36 -4.33 -17.23 -4.86
N ASN A 37 -3.07 -16.81 -4.74
CA ASN A 37 -2.66 -15.47 -5.15
C ASN A 37 -2.61 -15.39 -6.69
N PRO A 38 -3.39 -14.50 -7.33
CA PRO A 38 -3.42 -14.41 -8.79
C PRO A 38 -2.10 -13.96 -9.42
N PHE A 39 -1.21 -13.35 -8.62
CA PHE A 39 0.09 -12.87 -9.08
C PHE A 39 1.23 -13.88 -8.87
N ILE A 40 0.97 -14.99 -8.17
CA ILE A 40 1.97 -16.03 -7.88
C ILE A 40 1.62 -17.32 -8.63
N LYS A 41 2.49 -17.74 -9.54
CA LYS A 41 2.35 -19.04 -10.22
C LYS A 41 3.07 -20.12 -9.41
N ALA A 42 2.47 -20.54 -8.29
CA ALA A 42 3.03 -21.60 -7.47
C ALA A 42 2.77 -22.99 -8.08
N PRO A 43 3.77 -23.92 -8.06
CA PRO A 43 3.54 -25.30 -8.45
C PRO A 43 2.46 -25.97 -7.60
N LYS A 44 1.59 -26.76 -8.22
CA LYS A 44 0.42 -27.39 -7.54
C LYS A 44 0.80 -28.23 -6.30
N PHE A 45 1.97 -28.85 -6.29
CA PHE A 45 2.42 -29.63 -5.14
C PHE A 45 2.68 -28.79 -3.88
N MET A 46 2.91 -27.47 -4.03
CA MET A 46 3.13 -26.56 -2.90
C MET A 46 1.88 -26.42 -2.04
N LYS A 47 0.69 -26.71 -2.59
CA LYS A 47 -0.58 -26.74 -1.85
C LYS A 47 -0.50 -27.58 -0.58
N ARG A 48 0.19 -28.72 -0.60
CA ARG A 48 0.37 -29.58 0.58
C ARG A 48 1.08 -28.91 1.75
N PHE A 49 2.00 -27.99 1.44
CA PHE A 49 2.73 -27.24 2.46
C PHE A 49 1.86 -26.13 3.05
N GLU A 50 1.06 -25.44 2.21
CA GLU A 50 0.08 -24.48 2.69
C GLU A 50 -1.00 -25.17 3.54
N ASP A 51 -1.56 -26.28 3.07
CA ASP A 51 -2.53 -27.07 3.81
C ASP A 51 -1.98 -27.54 5.18
N MET A 52 -0.72 -27.93 5.24
CA MET A 52 -0.08 -28.38 6.47
C MET A 52 -0.09 -27.27 7.54
N TRP A 53 0.42 -26.08 7.23
CA TRP A 53 0.50 -25.03 8.24
C TRP A 53 -0.87 -24.38 8.51
N CYS A 54 -1.74 -24.21 7.50
CA CYS A 54 -3.10 -23.71 7.68
C CYS A 54 -3.94 -24.63 8.60
N SER A 55 -3.75 -25.96 8.51
CA SER A 55 -4.46 -26.89 9.39
C SER A 55 -3.97 -26.83 10.84
N MET A 56 -2.68 -26.57 11.06
CA MET A 56 -2.02 -26.67 12.36
C MET A 56 -1.98 -25.36 13.15
N CYS A 57 -2.07 -24.19 12.50
CA CYS A 57 -2.15 -22.90 13.20
C CYS A 57 -3.54 -22.69 13.81
N ASP A 58 -3.62 -21.85 14.82
CA ASP A 58 -4.88 -21.44 15.46
C ASP A 58 -5.56 -20.35 14.65
N TYR A 59 -4.78 -19.36 14.19
CA TYR A 59 -5.27 -18.23 13.40
C TYR A 59 -4.35 -17.92 12.22
N ILE A 60 -4.94 -17.32 11.17
CA ILE A 60 -4.27 -16.77 10.00
C ILE A 60 -4.59 -15.29 9.97
N ALA A 61 -3.61 -14.44 10.32
CA ALA A 61 -3.77 -13.00 10.22
C ALA A 61 -3.50 -12.55 8.79
N VAL A 62 -4.40 -11.74 8.23
CA VAL A 62 -4.31 -11.18 6.88
C VAL A 62 -4.58 -9.68 6.90
N PRO A 63 -3.98 -8.88 5.99
CA PRO A 63 -4.07 -7.41 6.08
C PRO A 63 -5.42 -6.84 5.66
N THR A 64 -6.18 -7.52 4.80
CA THR A 64 -7.44 -7.01 4.25
C THR A 64 -8.52 -8.09 4.19
N LYS A 65 -9.78 -7.68 4.11
CA LYS A 65 -10.90 -8.62 3.92
C LYS A 65 -10.78 -9.39 2.61
N GLU A 66 -10.32 -8.75 1.55
CA GLU A 66 -10.17 -9.37 0.24
C GLU A 66 -9.17 -10.53 0.24
N SER A 67 -8.23 -10.52 1.17
CA SER A 67 -7.22 -11.58 1.35
C SER A 67 -7.83 -12.95 1.67
N TYR A 68 -9.10 -13.02 2.17
CA TYR A 68 -9.83 -14.28 2.36
C TYR A 68 -9.84 -15.13 1.07
N LYS A 69 -10.03 -14.49 -0.08
CA LYS A 69 -10.09 -15.18 -1.39
C LYS A 69 -8.78 -15.84 -1.78
N GLY A 70 -7.71 -15.49 -1.13
CA GLY A 70 -6.38 -16.10 -1.32
C GLY A 70 -6.17 -17.40 -0.56
N TYR A 71 -7.18 -17.87 0.19
CA TYR A 71 -7.15 -19.12 0.98
C TYR A 71 -8.34 -20.00 0.68
N TYR A 72 -8.18 -21.32 0.82
CA TYR A 72 -9.28 -22.26 0.65
C TYR A 72 -10.33 -22.07 1.74
N GLU A 73 -11.62 -22.17 1.39
CA GLU A 73 -12.78 -21.88 2.25
C GLU A 73 -12.74 -22.62 3.59
N ARG A 74 -12.22 -23.86 3.61
CA ARG A 74 -12.05 -24.66 4.83
C ARG A 74 -11.19 -23.99 5.91
N TYR A 75 -10.39 -22.97 5.57
CA TYR A 75 -9.55 -22.22 6.51
C TYR A 75 -10.12 -20.86 6.88
N TRP A 76 -11.21 -20.41 6.26
CA TRP A 76 -11.77 -19.09 6.50
C TRP A 76 -12.16 -18.84 7.95
N GLY A 77 -12.62 -19.88 8.68
CA GLY A 77 -12.93 -19.78 10.11
C GLY A 77 -11.74 -19.39 10.99
N LYS A 78 -10.50 -19.62 10.52
CA LYS A 78 -9.26 -19.25 11.22
C LYS A 78 -8.76 -17.86 10.83
N ILE A 79 -9.24 -17.26 9.75
CA ILE A 79 -8.74 -15.99 9.25
C ILE A 79 -9.19 -14.84 10.17
N ARG A 80 -8.25 -13.95 10.46
CA ARG A 80 -8.47 -12.71 11.18
C ARG A 80 -7.88 -11.57 10.36
N VAL A 81 -8.68 -10.52 10.13
CA VAL A 81 -8.20 -9.33 9.41
C VAL A 81 -7.48 -8.44 10.40
N ILE A 82 -6.16 -8.47 10.36
CA ILE A 82 -5.27 -7.64 11.18
C ILE A 82 -4.28 -6.98 10.21
N PRO A 83 -4.38 -5.67 10.00
CA PRO A 83 -3.51 -4.94 9.06
C PRO A 83 -2.08 -4.86 9.60
N GLN A 84 -1.14 -4.46 8.74
CA GLN A 84 0.20 -4.09 9.19
C GLN A 84 0.15 -2.87 10.12
N GLY A 85 0.89 -2.94 11.24
CA GLY A 85 1.01 -1.81 12.16
C GLY A 85 2.15 -0.87 11.76
N PHE A 86 1.93 0.42 12.00
CA PHE A 86 2.93 1.47 11.79
C PHE A 86 3.06 2.32 13.05
N ASP A 87 4.30 2.68 13.40
CA ASP A 87 4.56 3.68 14.44
C ASP A 87 4.34 5.08 13.84
N ILE A 88 3.05 5.47 13.80
CA ILE A 88 2.63 6.73 13.21
C ILE A 88 3.20 7.91 13.99
N SER A 89 3.35 7.78 15.31
CA SER A 89 3.80 8.85 16.19
C SER A 89 5.26 9.24 15.96
N LYS A 90 6.08 8.31 15.48
CA LYS A 90 7.49 8.54 15.17
C LYS A 90 7.75 8.89 13.71
N THR A 91 6.74 8.82 12.85
CA THR A 91 6.92 9.18 11.44
C THR A 91 7.03 10.71 11.32
N PRO A 92 8.14 11.25 10.83
CA PRO A 92 8.32 12.69 10.72
C PRO A 92 7.38 13.25 9.64
N ILE A 93 6.73 14.39 9.96
CA ILE A 93 5.92 15.17 9.02
C ILE A 93 6.35 16.63 9.10
N ALA A 94 6.36 17.32 7.97
CA ALA A 94 6.65 18.74 7.91
C ALA A 94 5.43 19.58 8.32
N GLU A 95 5.66 20.74 8.91
CA GLU A 95 4.63 21.76 8.98
C GLU A 95 4.30 22.23 7.56
N TYR A 96 3.05 22.05 7.16
CA TYR A 96 2.63 22.44 5.82
C TYR A 96 2.60 23.94 5.64
N LYS A 97 3.19 24.41 4.54
CA LYS A 97 3.06 25.78 4.04
C LYS A 97 2.66 25.72 2.57
N LYS A 98 1.63 26.50 2.20
CA LYS A 98 1.16 26.54 0.81
C LYS A 98 2.31 26.88 -0.13
N ASN A 99 2.49 26.10 -1.17
CA ASN A 99 3.53 26.32 -2.15
C ASN A 99 3.18 27.49 -3.07
N VAL A 100 4.19 28.27 -3.49
CA VAL A 100 4.02 29.38 -4.44
C VAL A 100 3.56 28.85 -5.81
N VAL A 101 4.12 27.72 -6.22
CA VAL A 101 3.70 26.97 -7.41
C VAL A 101 3.00 25.72 -6.92
N PRO A 102 1.75 25.44 -7.36
CA PRO A 102 1.04 24.25 -6.95
C PRO A 102 1.89 22.99 -7.10
N THR A 103 2.18 22.36 -5.97
CA THR A 103 3.08 21.21 -5.88
C THR A 103 2.31 19.97 -5.45
N PHE A 104 2.37 18.94 -6.26
CA PHE A 104 1.70 17.68 -5.95
C PHE A 104 2.63 16.50 -6.17
N LEU A 105 2.33 15.39 -5.49
CA LEU A 105 3.26 14.28 -5.38
C LEU A 105 2.57 12.94 -5.60
N PHE A 106 3.21 12.07 -6.36
CA PHE A 106 2.90 10.65 -6.50
C PHE A 106 4.00 9.82 -5.88
N MET A 107 3.65 8.83 -5.06
CA MET A 107 4.62 7.83 -4.60
C MET A 107 4.23 6.42 -5.05
N GLY A 108 5.23 5.62 -5.36
CA GLY A 108 5.07 4.20 -5.66
C GLY A 108 5.69 3.77 -6.97
N SER A 109 5.39 2.54 -7.39
CA SER A 109 5.84 1.99 -8.67
C SER A 109 4.76 2.16 -9.73
N ILE A 110 5.18 2.37 -10.97
CA ILE A 110 4.31 2.31 -12.15
C ILE A 110 4.15 0.85 -12.54
N TYR A 111 2.90 0.44 -12.73
CA TYR A 111 2.53 -0.87 -13.26
C TYR A 111 1.64 -0.64 -14.47
N PRO A 112 2.17 -0.78 -15.72
CA PRO A 112 1.41 -0.54 -16.94
C PRO A 112 0.08 -1.29 -16.97
N GLY A 113 -1.00 -0.58 -17.30
CA GLY A 113 -2.36 -1.12 -17.34
C GLY A 113 -3.01 -1.38 -15.96
N VAL A 114 -2.26 -1.29 -14.86
CA VAL A 114 -2.77 -1.55 -13.50
C VAL A 114 -2.74 -0.27 -12.66
N ARG A 115 -1.61 0.38 -12.58
CA ARG A 115 -1.39 1.64 -11.87
C ARG A 115 -0.46 2.49 -12.73
N ASP A 116 -1.05 3.21 -13.66
CA ASP A 116 -0.35 3.84 -14.75
C ASP A 116 -0.68 5.33 -14.83
N PRO A 117 0.22 6.24 -14.39
CA PRO A 117 0.00 7.67 -14.43
C PRO A 117 0.33 8.32 -15.79
N HIS A 118 0.70 7.55 -16.84
CA HIS A 118 1.18 8.13 -18.09
C HIS A 118 0.14 9.06 -18.74
N SER A 119 -1.14 8.68 -18.82
CA SER A 119 -2.18 9.56 -19.35
C SER A 119 -2.31 10.88 -18.59
N PHE A 120 -2.14 10.84 -17.27
CA PHE A 120 -2.11 12.06 -16.44
C PHE A 120 -0.86 12.91 -16.75
N MET A 121 0.30 12.28 -16.88
CA MET A 121 1.54 13.01 -17.25
C MET A 121 1.45 13.60 -18.65
N ASP A 122 0.88 12.87 -19.63
CA ASP A 122 0.66 13.39 -20.99
C ASP A 122 -0.29 14.60 -21.00
N TYR A 123 -1.28 14.62 -20.11
CA TYR A 123 -2.11 15.81 -19.88
C TYR A 123 -1.27 16.97 -19.30
N LEU A 124 -0.43 16.69 -18.29
CA LEU A 124 0.40 17.71 -17.66
C LEU A 124 1.39 18.36 -18.64
N LEU A 125 1.95 17.62 -19.60
CA LEU A 125 2.81 18.18 -20.65
C LEU A 125 2.10 19.26 -21.51
N LYS A 126 0.77 19.19 -21.59
CA LYS A 126 -0.07 20.14 -22.35
C LYS A 126 -0.69 21.23 -21.47
N PHE A 127 -0.46 21.13 -20.15
CA PHE A 127 -1.07 22.05 -19.18
C PHE A 127 -0.29 23.36 -19.10
N ASN A 128 -0.92 24.47 -19.49
CA ASN A 128 -0.28 25.78 -19.71
C ASN A 128 -0.09 26.64 -18.45
N LYS A 129 -0.38 26.11 -17.25
CA LYS A 129 -0.14 26.83 -15.99
C LYS A 129 1.08 26.23 -15.28
N PRO A 130 1.82 27.02 -14.46
CA PRO A 130 2.98 26.52 -13.74
C PRO A 130 2.55 25.48 -12.68
N TYR A 131 3.26 24.36 -12.60
CA TYR A 131 3.07 23.33 -11.58
C TYR A 131 4.41 22.67 -11.22
N ARG A 132 4.43 21.93 -10.14
CA ARG A 132 5.52 21.03 -9.79
C ARG A 132 4.94 19.65 -9.44
N PHE A 133 5.21 18.66 -10.28
CA PHE A 133 4.81 17.28 -10.06
C PHE A 133 6.02 16.43 -9.69
N ILE A 134 6.04 15.93 -8.46
CA ILE A 134 7.13 15.11 -7.94
C ILE A 134 6.71 13.65 -7.92
N MET A 135 7.48 12.80 -8.59
CA MET A 135 7.27 11.36 -8.59
C MET A 135 8.35 10.68 -7.74
N MET A 136 7.95 10.13 -6.59
CA MET A 136 8.84 9.36 -5.73
C MET A 136 8.70 7.88 -6.05
N MET A 137 9.70 7.32 -6.73
CA MET A 137 9.66 6.00 -7.33
C MET A 137 10.92 5.18 -7.00
N ARG A 138 10.80 3.85 -7.13
CA ARG A 138 11.97 2.95 -7.02
C ARG A 138 12.80 2.90 -8.30
N THR A 139 12.17 3.09 -9.44
CA THR A 139 12.79 3.07 -10.76
C THR A 139 12.76 4.48 -11.36
N PRO A 140 13.76 4.87 -12.15
CA PRO A 140 13.75 6.15 -12.85
C PRO A 140 12.51 6.30 -13.74
N LEU A 141 12.02 7.54 -13.84
CA LEU A 141 11.00 7.93 -14.81
C LEU A 141 11.64 8.03 -16.21
N GLU A 142 10.85 7.87 -17.26
CA GLU A 142 11.29 8.14 -18.63
C GLU A 142 11.73 9.60 -18.77
N GLU A 143 12.95 9.82 -19.28
CA GLU A 143 13.54 11.17 -19.40
C GLU A 143 12.69 12.16 -20.22
N LYS A 144 11.85 11.66 -21.14
CA LYS A 144 10.98 12.50 -21.95
C LYS A 144 10.10 13.41 -21.11
N TYR A 145 9.49 12.89 -20.02
CA TYR A 145 8.59 13.66 -19.15
C TYR A 145 9.32 14.81 -18.43
N VAL A 146 10.55 14.56 -17.99
CA VAL A 146 11.37 15.62 -17.34
C VAL A 146 11.75 16.69 -18.34
N LYS A 147 12.18 16.30 -19.55
CA LYS A 147 12.63 17.24 -20.59
C LYS A 147 11.46 18.03 -21.18
N GLU A 148 10.39 17.37 -21.58
CA GLU A 148 9.24 18.00 -22.23
C GLU A 148 8.42 18.89 -21.29
N SER A 149 8.43 18.61 -20.00
CA SER A 149 7.79 19.46 -18.99
C SER A 149 8.63 20.68 -18.58
N ASN A 150 9.82 20.88 -19.17
CA ASN A 150 10.78 21.88 -18.74
C ASN A 150 11.13 21.80 -17.24
N GLY A 151 11.22 20.58 -16.72
CA GLY A 151 11.53 20.28 -15.32
C GLY A 151 10.35 20.46 -14.35
N GLN A 152 9.14 20.70 -14.81
CA GLN A 152 7.96 20.75 -13.93
C GLN A 152 7.54 19.35 -13.44
N ILE A 153 7.89 18.28 -14.18
CA ILE A 153 7.79 16.89 -13.73
C ILE A 153 9.17 16.44 -13.29
N GLU A 154 9.29 16.05 -12.03
CA GLU A 154 10.54 15.59 -11.43
C GLU A 154 10.36 14.17 -10.91
N TYR A 155 11.46 13.41 -10.80
CA TYR A 155 11.42 12.15 -10.07
C TYR A 155 12.55 12.05 -9.04
N ILE A 156 12.25 11.39 -7.93
CA ILE A 156 13.18 11.14 -6.84
C ILE A 156 13.21 9.63 -6.57
N THR A 157 14.41 9.06 -6.49
CA THR A 157 14.61 7.63 -6.19
C THR A 157 15.46 7.45 -4.94
N GLY A 158 15.50 6.22 -4.41
CA GLY A 158 16.43 5.84 -3.34
C GLY A 158 16.10 6.38 -1.95
N LYS A 159 14.90 6.92 -1.74
CA LYS A 159 14.46 7.43 -0.43
C LYS A 159 13.86 6.32 0.45
N GLY A 160 14.11 6.41 1.75
CA GLY A 160 13.44 5.61 2.76
C GLY A 160 11.98 6.03 2.94
N ARG A 161 11.17 5.18 3.61
CA ARG A 161 9.74 5.45 3.83
C ARG A 161 9.50 6.77 4.57
N GLU A 162 10.28 7.05 5.60
CA GLU A 162 10.15 8.28 6.41
C GLU A 162 10.41 9.53 5.59
N ASP A 163 11.46 9.51 4.75
CA ASP A 163 11.77 10.62 3.83
C ASP A 163 10.63 10.84 2.82
N VAL A 164 10.03 9.75 2.33
CA VAL A 164 8.91 9.83 1.38
C VAL A 164 7.69 10.46 2.04
N VAL A 165 7.33 10.06 3.26
CA VAL A 165 6.22 10.67 4.01
C VAL A 165 6.49 12.14 4.31
N TRP A 166 7.73 12.47 4.68
CA TRP A 166 8.17 13.84 4.89
C TRP A 166 7.97 14.70 3.63
N GLU A 167 8.38 14.22 2.45
CA GLU A 167 8.18 14.93 1.19
C GLU A 167 6.70 15.04 0.84
N CYS A 168 5.92 13.96 1.03
CA CYS A 168 4.47 13.99 0.84
C CYS A 168 3.80 15.07 1.68
N SER A 169 4.23 15.26 2.93
CA SER A 169 3.62 16.24 3.85
C SER A 169 3.84 17.70 3.45
N LYS A 170 4.83 17.97 2.59
CA LYS A 170 5.10 19.32 2.05
C LYS A 170 4.33 19.66 0.78
N ALA A 171 3.73 18.66 0.11
CA ALA A 171 2.96 18.89 -1.10
C ALA A 171 1.62 19.57 -0.81
N ASP A 172 1.04 20.27 -1.79
CA ASP A 172 -0.30 20.84 -1.66
C ASP A 172 -1.35 19.72 -1.69
N PHE A 173 -1.15 18.70 -2.52
CA PHE A 173 -1.97 17.49 -2.56
C PHE A 173 -1.19 16.29 -3.11
N LEU A 174 -1.76 15.11 -2.96
CA LEU A 174 -1.14 13.84 -3.35
C LEU A 174 -1.96 13.16 -4.45
N ILE A 175 -1.28 12.47 -5.35
CA ILE A 175 -1.91 11.76 -6.47
C ILE A 175 -2.00 10.27 -6.15
N ASN A 176 -3.20 9.72 -6.18
CA ASN A 176 -3.45 8.29 -6.12
C ASN A 176 -3.98 7.79 -7.46
N VAL A 177 -3.21 6.96 -8.17
CA VAL A 177 -3.68 6.31 -9.38
C VAL A 177 -4.55 5.12 -8.99
N THR A 178 -5.82 5.15 -9.39
CA THR A 178 -6.82 4.13 -9.10
C THR A 178 -7.01 3.21 -10.30
N ASN A 179 -7.27 1.94 -9.99
CA ASN A 179 -7.75 0.97 -10.96
C ASN A 179 -8.98 0.28 -10.35
N PRO A 180 -10.17 0.38 -10.99
CA PRO A 180 -11.40 -0.24 -10.49
C PRO A 180 -11.32 -1.76 -10.32
N SER A 181 -10.41 -2.43 -11.03
CA SER A 181 -10.19 -3.88 -10.94
C SER A 181 -9.32 -4.32 -9.76
N MET A 182 -8.73 -3.38 -9.00
CA MET A 182 -7.86 -3.73 -7.87
C MET A 182 -8.67 -4.13 -6.63
N VAL A 183 -8.44 -5.35 -6.19
CA VAL A 183 -9.03 -5.94 -4.96
C VAL A 183 -8.29 -5.51 -3.69
N GLN A 184 -7.13 -4.87 -3.81
CA GLN A 184 -6.28 -4.49 -2.67
C GLN A 184 -6.23 -2.98 -2.47
N THR A 185 -6.45 -2.53 -1.22
CA THR A 185 -6.18 -1.14 -0.83
C THR A 185 -4.67 -0.91 -0.86
N PRO A 186 -4.16 0.02 -1.67
CA PRO A 186 -2.73 0.28 -1.75
C PRO A 186 -2.17 0.75 -0.40
N SER A 187 -1.10 0.10 0.08
CA SER A 187 -0.43 0.49 1.33
C SER A 187 0.03 1.96 1.35
N LYS A 188 0.29 2.56 0.20
CA LYS A 188 0.63 3.98 0.06
C LYS A 188 -0.43 4.94 0.61
N LEU A 189 -1.72 4.53 0.64
CA LEU A 189 -2.78 5.38 1.22
C LEU A 189 -2.60 5.58 2.72
N ILE A 190 -1.95 4.65 3.41
CA ILE A 190 -1.60 4.81 4.83
C ILE A 190 -0.56 5.92 4.96
N ASP A 191 0.47 5.90 4.12
CA ASP A 191 1.51 6.93 4.11
C ASP A 191 0.95 8.30 3.72
N TYR A 192 0.00 8.36 2.78
CA TYR A 192 -0.72 9.57 2.41
C TYR A 192 -1.57 10.11 3.57
N GLY A 193 -2.25 9.22 4.30
CA GLY A 193 -2.98 9.60 5.48
C GLY A 193 -2.08 10.14 6.60
N ILE A 194 -0.90 9.53 6.81
CA ILE A 194 0.10 10.02 7.77
C ILE A 194 0.62 11.39 7.36
N ALA A 195 0.89 11.61 6.07
CA ALA A 195 1.32 12.90 5.54
C ALA A 195 0.26 14.00 5.69
N GLY A 196 -1.03 13.64 5.85
CA GLY A 196 -2.12 14.55 6.16
C GLY A 196 -2.43 15.56 5.05
N ARG A 197 -2.15 15.19 3.79
CA ARG A 197 -2.45 16.07 2.64
C ARG A 197 -3.65 15.55 1.86
N PRO A 198 -4.44 16.44 1.22
CA PRO A 198 -5.54 16.05 0.36
C PRO A 198 -5.08 15.03 -0.69
N VAL A 199 -5.89 14.02 -0.99
CA VAL A 199 -5.56 12.97 -1.96
C VAL A 199 -6.51 13.04 -3.14
N LEU A 200 -5.97 13.25 -4.33
CA LEU A 200 -6.70 13.20 -5.59
C LEU A 200 -6.57 11.80 -6.21
N ASP A 201 -7.72 11.17 -6.48
CA ASP A 201 -7.76 9.98 -7.32
C ASP A 201 -7.70 10.35 -8.80
N VAL A 202 -6.80 9.74 -9.53
CA VAL A 202 -6.74 9.78 -10.98
C VAL A 202 -6.85 8.37 -11.56
N THR A 203 -7.48 8.24 -12.72
CA THR A 203 -7.61 6.95 -13.42
C THR A 203 -6.47 6.74 -14.41
N ASN A 204 -6.24 5.49 -14.82
CA ASN A 204 -5.21 5.17 -15.81
C ASN A 204 -5.41 5.88 -17.15
N ASP A 205 -6.65 6.13 -17.54
CA ASP A 205 -7.03 6.77 -18.81
C ASP A 205 -7.18 8.28 -18.74
N PHE A 206 -7.11 8.86 -17.57
CA PHE A 206 -7.22 10.28 -17.24
C PHE A 206 -7.96 11.12 -18.33
N SER A 207 -9.22 10.79 -18.56
CA SER A 207 -10.04 11.43 -19.58
C SER A 207 -10.77 12.69 -19.09
N ASP A 208 -10.88 12.88 -17.77
CA ASP A 208 -11.55 14.02 -17.12
C ASP A 208 -10.60 14.75 -16.16
N ALA A 209 -10.29 15.99 -16.49
CA ALA A 209 -9.42 16.85 -15.70
C ALA A 209 -10.17 17.71 -14.66
N SER A 210 -11.50 17.64 -14.56
CA SER A 210 -12.30 18.54 -13.73
C SER A 210 -11.91 18.51 -12.26
N ALA A 211 -11.67 17.32 -11.71
CA ALA A 211 -11.22 17.15 -10.33
C ALA A 211 -9.80 17.69 -10.12
N PHE A 212 -8.88 17.44 -11.05
CA PHE A 212 -7.52 17.98 -11.00
C PHE A 212 -7.53 19.52 -11.02
N LEU A 213 -8.34 20.14 -11.86
CA LEU A 213 -8.42 21.60 -11.94
C LEU A 213 -8.90 22.23 -10.63
N LYS A 214 -9.86 21.61 -9.96
CA LYS A 214 -10.29 22.04 -8.62
C LYS A 214 -9.15 21.97 -7.61
N PHE A 215 -8.43 20.84 -7.57
CA PHE A 215 -7.29 20.64 -6.67
C PHE A 215 -6.16 21.64 -6.97
N TYR A 216 -5.89 21.89 -8.24
CA TYR A 216 -4.91 22.87 -8.67
C TYR A 216 -5.25 24.28 -8.16
N GLU A 217 -6.52 24.65 -8.10
CA GLU A 217 -7.02 25.93 -7.59
C GLU A 217 -7.18 25.95 -6.05
N GLY A 218 -6.94 24.82 -5.39
CA GLY A 218 -7.01 24.69 -3.92
C GLY A 218 -8.38 24.27 -3.39
N ASP A 219 -9.31 23.84 -4.24
CA ASP A 219 -10.56 23.21 -3.84
C ASP A 219 -10.37 21.70 -3.71
N TYR A 220 -10.24 21.24 -2.48
CA TYR A 220 -10.04 19.83 -2.12
C TYR A 220 -11.34 19.13 -1.71
N SER A 221 -12.51 19.69 -2.02
CA SER A 221 -13.82 19.14 -1.62
C SER A 221 -14.07 17.71 -2.13
N GLY A 222 -13.41 17.34 -3.23
CA GLY A 222 -13.46 16.00 -3.83
C GLY A 222 -12.34 15.05 -3.38
N GLU A 223 -11.65 15.34 -2.27
CA GLU A 223 -10.55 14.49 -1.81
C GLU A 223 -10.99 13.06 -1.43
N ARG A 224 -10.12 12.09 -1.72
CA ARG A 224 -10.24 10.76 -1.13
C ARG A 224 -9.99 10.85 0.38
N LYS A 225 -10.98 10.48 1.17
CA LYS A 225 -10.82 10.42 2.63
C LYS A 225 -9.94 9.23 3.03
N VAL A 226 -8.99 9.48 3.93
CA VAL A 226 -8.12 8.48 4.56
C VAL A 226 -8.32 8.57 6.07
N ASP A 227 -9.48 8.11 6.54
CA ASP A 227 -9.97 8.23 7.92
C ASP A 227 -9.74 6.97 8.78
N PHE A 228 -9.06 5.99 8.24
CA PHE A 228 -8.86 4.67 8.86
C PHE A 228 -7.49 4.48 9.53
N LEU A 229 -6.70 5.54 9.74
CA LEU A 229 -5.32 5.45 10.25
C LEU A 229 -5.20 4.77 11.62
N ASP A 230 -6.19 4.94 12.51
CA ASP A 230 -6.18 4.31 13.82
C ASP A 230 -6.15 2.78 13.74
N ASN A 231 -6.67 2.20 12.67
CA ASN A 231 -6.61 0.77 12.43
C ASN A 231 -5.18 0.27 12.19
N TYR A 232 -4.28 1.17 11.75
CA TYR A 232 -2.89 0.89 11.41
C TYR A 232 -1.88 1.35 12.46
N ARG A 233 -2.32 1.97 13.56
CA ARG A 233 -1.43 2.27 14.68
C ARG A 233 -0.90 0.98 15.28
N ILE A 234 0.43 0.91 15.48
CA ILE A 234 1.10 -0.32 15.95
C ILE A 234 0.49 -0.82 17.26
N GLU A 235 0.10 0.08 18.15
CA GLU A 235 -0.50 -0.26 19.44
C GLU A 235 -1.87 -0.96 19.27
N ASN A 236 -2.68 -0.48 18.34
CA ASN A 236 -3.99 -1.07 18.03
C ASN A 236 -3.86 -2.40 17.32
N VAL A 237 -2.88 -2.51 16.41
CA VAL A 237 -2.57 -3.78 15.72
C VAL A 237 -2.05 -4.81 16.72
N ALA A 238 -1.09 -4.44 17.58
CA ALA A 238 -0.56 -5.35 18.61
C ALA A 238 -1.67 -5.85 19.55
N ARG A 239 -2.58 -4.96 19.99
CA ARG A 239 -3.72 -5.35 20.82
C ARG A 239 -4.58 -6.41 20.16
N ARG A 240 -4.88 -6.32 18.87
CA ARG A 240 -5.66 -7.33 18.13
C ARG A 240 -4.97 -8.70 18.10
N PHE A 241 -3.63 -8.73 18.05
CA PHE A 241 -2.90 -9.99 18.15
C PHE A 241 -2.99 -10.58 19.55
N VAL A 242 -2.85 -9.76 20.60
CA VAL A 242 -2.95 -10.19 22.00
C VAL A 242 -4.36 -10.72 22.32
N GLU A 243 -5.41 -10.09 21.79
CA GLU A 243 -6.80 -10.55 21.97
C GLU A 243 -7.09 -11.94 21.35
N LEU A 244 -6.20 -12.46 20.50
CA LEU A 244 -6.30 -13.83 19.96
C LEU A 244 -5.64 -14.86 20.89
N GLU A 245 -4.92 -14.46 21.91
CA GLU A 245 -4.33 -15.38 22.90
C GLU A 245 -5.43 -16.06 23.71
N LYS A 246 -5.30 -17.39 23.88
CA LYS A 246 -6.26 -18.24 24.62
C LYS A 246 -5.74 -18.65 25.98
#